data_774b0f58bb5f742aca3cc48af83bd0c4
#
_entry.id   774b0f58bb5f742aca3cc48af83bd0c4
#
_cell.length_a   1.000
_cell.length_b   1.000
_cell.length_c   1.000
_cell.angle_alpha   90.00
_cell.angle_beta   90.00
_cell.angle_gamma   90.00
#
_symmetry.space_group_name_H-M   'P 1'
#
loop_
_entity.id
_entity.type
_entity.pdbx_description
1 polymer ?
#
loop_
_entity_poly.entity_id
_entity_poly.type
_entity_poly.pdbx_seq_one_letter_code
_entity_poly.pdbx_strand_id
1 'polypeptide(L)'
;MDKISKEYQEIFFEVKILPVEQLDIERVEKLIRAYIADKNYEKALEVLRVVEEREKNNPSINSEFGYCLVELKQFDEAAKYFLKAKNQGREDAWIYAQLGWSYRNAEKYKEALEAYLKAQQLGDKVAWTNAEIGMCYKELGKYEEALKYYLIIINSGELDNDIYKKTWVLSEIVYIYQNIDKHEEAIEYFKKVESLGRKDSWLYANMFNCLKALKNNEEALKYSLMLENFEEFKNDIFVLSNIAHLYEERQEYNNQLKYFEKIEKIVVGDYQFYLDHAYCLILLGRYTEAIAKVEKALELHEDIYPISQLAFCYRNLEEWEKALQYYLKVESLGREDAWINLEIGLCYKELLDFEKSLDHYLKAYEDEIYKYNTSLLLEIARIYNILDNYTEAFKFLTRVSEMSKKSKDVCIELGKCLIGLGRYEEAIENFLKARKLSLEVGNSTYEEDEKLAYCYEILGDNEKAKEYKK
;
A
#
# COMPACT_ATOMS: atom_id res chain seq x y z
N MET A 1 28.70 48.75 3.74
CA MET A 1 30.06 49.35 3.52
C MET A 1 31.05 49.10 4.64
N ASP A 2 30.66 48.63 5.83
CA ASP A 2 31.55 48.54 7.01
C ASP A 2 32.35 47.22 7.17
N LYS A 3 32.45 46.38 6.16
CA LYS A 3 33.24 45.15 6.21
C LYS A 3 34.37 45.04 5.17
N ILE A 4 34.56 46.03 4.35
CA ILE A 4 35.61 46.03 3.34
C ILE A 4 36.90 46.49 4.02
N SER A 5 38.00 45.73 3.84
CA SER A 5 39.31 46.11 4.38
C SER A 5 39.78 47.48 3.88
N LYS A 6 40.59 48.18 4.69
CA LYS A 6 41.17 49.49 4.25
C LYS A 6 41.85 49.41 2.87
N GLU A 7 42.50 48.29 2.60
CA GLU A 7 43.18 48.03 1.33
C GLU A 7 42.24 48.05 0.09
N TYR A 8 41.01 47.57 0.26
CA TYR A 8 39.99 47.63 -0.84
C TYR A 8 39.35 49.02 -0.97
N GLN A 9 39.29 49.79 0.10
CA GLN A 9 38.78 51.16 0.04
C GLN A 9 39.72 52.07 -0.78
N GLU A 10 41.05 51.86 -0.65
CA GLU A 10 42.06 52.61 -1.44
C GLU A 10 41.91 52.36 -2.95
N ILE A 11 41.75 51.10 -3.36
CA ILE A 11 41.62 50.81 -4.81
C ILE A 11 40.31 51.38 -5.39
N PHE A 12 39.20 51.42 -4.64
CA PHE A 12 37.97 52.08 -5.08
C PHE A 12 38.09 53.56 -5.21
N PHE A 13 39.00 54.19 -4.49
CA PHE A 13 39.31 55.61 -4.62
C PHE A 13 40.17 55.85 -5.85
N GLU A 14 41.18 55.04 -6.11
CA GLU A 14 42.05 55.13 -7.29
C GLU A 14 41.29 55.05 -8.59
N VAL A 15 40.32 54.16 -8.71
CA VAL A 15 39.48 53.96 -9.94
C VAL A 15 38.60 55.18 -10.24
N LYS A 16 38.30 56.02 -9.25
CA LYS A 16 37.60 57.28 -9.52
C LYS A 16 38.48 58.32 -10.23
N ILE A 17 39.79 58.09 -10.23
CA ILE A 17 40.79 59.05 -10.78
C ILE A 17 41.35 58.51 -12.08
N LEU A 18 41.58 57.21 -12.19
CA LEU A 18 42.21 56.61 -13.40
C LEU A 18 41.24 55.57 -14.01
N PRO A 19 41.02 55.58 -15.32
CA PRO A 19 40.27 54.58 -16.05
C PRO A 19 40.89 53.16 -15.86
N VAL A 20 40.06 52.11 -15.77
CA VAL A 20 40.49 50.70 -15.54
C VAL A 20 41.51 50.24 -16.60
N GLU A 21 41.42 50.73 -17.81
CA GLU A 21 42.32 50.45 -18.94
C GLU A 21 43.76 50.91 -18.68
N GLN A 22 43.96 51.88 -17.83
CA GLN A 22 45.25 52.43 -17.46
C GLN A 22 45.86 51.81 -16.19
N LEU A 23 45.13 50.98 -15.50
CA LEU A 23 45.66 50.28 -14.32
C LEU A 23 46.59 49.15 -14.75
N ASP A 24 47.65 48.93 -13.97
CA ASP A 24 48.46 47.72 -14.08
C ASP A 24 47.65 46.48 -13.61
N ILE A 25 48.12 45.30 -13.99
CA ILE A 25 47.39 44.06 -13.72
C ILE A 25 47.20 43.80 -12.21
N GLU A 26 48.17 44.13 -11.37
CA GLU A 26 48.08 43.93 -9.93
C GLU A 26 46.95 44.77 -9.30
N ARG A 27 46.78 46.02 -9.75
CA ARG A 27 45.69 46.90 -9.32
C ARG A 27 44.33 46.42 -9.87
N VAL A 28 44.31 45.94 -11.11
CA VAL A 28 43.08 45.34 -11.67
C VAL A 28 42.65 44.11 -10.86
N GLU A 29 43.57 43.21 -10.55
CA GLU A 29 43.26 42.05 -9.71
C GLU A 29 42.75 42.46 -8.30
N LYS A 30 43.38 43.45 -7.67
CA LYS A 30 42.88 43.99 -6.42
C LYS A 30 41.47 44.56 -6.52
N LEU A 31 41.18 45.30 -7.59
CA LEU A 31 39.86 45.87 -7.83
C LEU A 31 38.78 44.76 -8.03
N ILE A 32 39.10 43.74 -8.83
CA ILE A 32 38.20 42.58 -9.01
C ILE A 32 37.94 41.90 -7.69
N ARG A 33 38.96 41.55 -6.91
CA ARG A 33 38.82 40.95 -5.62
C ARG A 33 38.04 41.81 -4.61
N ALA A 34 38.17 43.12 -4.68
CA ALA A 34 37.39 44.07 -3.90
C ALA A 34 35.89 43.98 -4.23
N TYR A 35 35.54 43.94 -5.51
CA TYR A 35 34.15 43.77 -5.93
C TYR A 35 33.62 42.38 -5.56
N ILE A 36 34.41 41.32 -5.68
CA ILE A 36 34.04 39.97 -5.29
C ILE A 36 33.79 39.90 -3.76
N ALA A 37 34.65 40.53 -2.95
CA ALA A 37 34.49 40.61 -1.50
C ALA A 37 33.23 41.38 -1.10
N ASP A 38 32.84 42.39 -1.87
CA ASP A 38 31.59 43.15 -1.74
C ASP A 38 30.37 42.43 -2.35
N LYS A 39 30.55 41.22 -2.90
CA LYS A 39 29.54 40.45 -3.61
C LYS A 39 28.92 41.18 -4.81
N ASN A 40 29.64 42.14 -5.41
CA ASN A 40 29.21 42.90 -6.56
C ASN A 40 29.81 42.27 -7.83
N TYR A 41 29.31 41.08 -8.17
CA TYR A 41 29.86 40.26 -9.25
C TYR A 41 29.65 40.90 -10.63
N GLU A 42 28.57 41.68 -10.83
CA GLU A 42 28.30 42.42 -12.05
C GLU A 42 29.42 43.45 -12.34
N LYS A 43 29.81 44.24 -11.31
CA LYS A 43 30.90 45.21 -11.47
C LYS A 43 32.26 44.54 -11.64
N ALA A 44 32.47 43.39 -10.95
CA ALA A 44 33.66 42.60 -11.17
C ALA A 44 33.75 42.14 -12.63
N LEU A 45 32.65 41.70 -13.23
CA LEU A 45 32.59 41.32 -14.65
C LEU A 45 32.80 42.52 -15.59
N GLU A 46 32.26 43.67 -15.28
CA GLU A 46 32.53 44.91 -16.08
C GLU A 46 34.03 45.19 -16.13
N VAL A 47 34.73 45.17 -15.01
CA VAL A 47 36.19 45.36 -14.95
C VAL A 47 36.92 44.26 -15.73
N LEU A 48 36.52 42.99 -15.53
CA LEU A 48 37.11 41.85 -16.24
C LEU A 48 36.95 41.96 -17.76
N ARG A 49 35.80 42.41 -18.28
CA ARG A 49 35.57 42.62 -19.72
C ARG A 49 36.44 43.72 -20.31
N VAL A 50 36.68 44.78 -19.55
CA VAL A 50 37.56 45.86 -19.99
C VAL A 50 39.01 45.39 -20.24
N VAL A 51 39.47 44.40 -19.44
CA VAL A 51 40.84 43.89 -19.57
C VAL A 51 40.94 42.53 -20.30
N GLU A 52 39.84 41.98 -20.76
CA GLU A 52 39.78 40.63 -21.33
C GLU A 52 40.74 40.44 -22.51
N GLU A 53 40.75 41.34 -23.45
CA GLU A 53 41.62 41.23 -24.62
C GLU A 53 43.11 41.37 -24.27
N ARG A 54 43.43 42.26 -23.34
CA ARG A 54 44.80 42.46 -22.84
C ARG A 54 45.32 41.27 -22.03
N GLU A 55 44.47 40.71 -21.22
CA GLU A 55 44.77 39.66 -20.23
C GLU A 55 44.21 38.26 -20.63
N LYS A 56 43.87 38.07 -21.92
CA LYS A 56 43.21 36.85 -22.38
C LYS A 56 44.00 35.57 -22.13
N ASN A 57 45.31 35.66 -21.92
CA ASN A 57 46.21 34.53 -21.62
C ASN A 57 46.60 34.49 -20.14
N ASN A 58 45.95 35.25 -19.28
CA ASN A 58 46.19 35.25 -17.84
C ASN A 58 45.26 34.29 -17.14
N PRO A 59 45.79 33.15 -16.56
CA PRO A 59 44.96 32.12 -15.93
C PRO A 59 44.25 32.63 -14.66
N SER A 60 44.83 33.62 -13.95
CA SER A 60 44.20 34.23 -12.78
C SER A 60 42.96 35.01 -13.18
N ILE A 61 43.07 35.89 -14.19
CA ILE A 61 41.95 36.68 -14.71
C ILE A 61 40.81 35.77 -15.23
N ASN A 62 41.16 34.74 -16.00
CA ASN A 62 40.16 33.81 -16.51
C ASN A 62 39.47 33.04 -15.36
N SER A 63 40.18 32.74 -14.27
CA SER A 63 39.58 32.09 -13.07
C SER A 63 38.59 33.01 -12.35
N GLU A 64 38.95 34.32 -12.22
CA GLU A 64 38.04 35.29 -11.60
C GLU A 64 36.79 35.54 -12.48
N PHE A 65 36.93 35.53 -13.81
CA PHE A 65 35.78 35.51 -14.73
C PHE A 65 34.85 34.35 -14.42
N GLY A 66 35.42 33.13 -14.44
CA GLY A 66 34.63 31.90 -14.16
C GLY A 66 33.92 31.99 -12.82
N TYR A 67 34.62 32.47 -11.77
CA TYR A 67 34.05 32.59 -10.44
C TYR A 67 32.87 33.59 -10.40
N CYS A 68 33.02 34.78 -10.96
CA CYS A 68 31.94 35.77 -11.02
C CYS A 68 30.72 35.23 -11.79
N LEU A 69 30.96 34.52 -12.88
CA LEU A 69 29.87 33.89 -13.67
C LEU A 69 29.16 32.76 -12.90
N VAL A 70 29.86 31.98 -12.08
CA VAL A 70 29.25 31.00 -11.17
C VAL A 70 28.31 31.68 -10.23
N GLU A 71 28.75 32.76 -9.56
CA GLU A 71 27.94 33.48 -8.58
C GLU A 71 26.70 34.13 -9.20
N LEU A 72 26.79 34.50 -10.50
CA LEU A 72 25.68 34.98 -11.32
C LEU A 72 24.88 33.84 -12.00
N LYS A 73 25.16 32.59 -11.68
CA LYS A 73 24.48 31.38 -12.20
C LYS A 73 24.60 31.22 -13.74
N GLN A 74 25.65 31.77 -14.35
CA GLN A 74 25.96 31.63 -15.79
C GLN A 74 26.93 30.45 -15.98
N PHE A 75 26.50 29.25 -15.68
CA PHE A 75 27.38 28.09 -15.49
C PHE A 75 28.07 27.59 -16.74
N ASP A 76 27.40 27.62 -17.91
CA ASP A 76 28.01 27.22 -19.17
C ASP A 76 29.15 28.18 -19.59
N GLU A 77 28.99 29.45 -19.31
CA GLU A 77 30.00 30.47 -19.63
C GLU A 77 31.15 30.40 -18.62
N ALA A 78 30.83 30.19 -17.33
CA ALA A 78 31.82 29.98 -16.28
C ALA A 78 32.75 28.79 -16.61
N ALA A 79 32.22 27.68 -17.06
CA ALA A 79 33.00 26.52 -17.46
C ALA A 79 33.98 26.82 -18.59
N LYS A 80 33.60 27.65 -19.57
CA LYS A 80 34.51 28.07 -20.65
C LYS A 80 35.71 28.86 -20.13
N TYR A 81 35.49 29.77 -19.17
CA TYR A 81 36.58 30.57 -18.59
C TYR A 81 37.49 29.70 -17.67
N PHE A 82 36.95 28.79 -16.90
CA PHE A 82 37.77 27.85 -16.15
C PHE A 82 38.59 26.91 -17.06
N LEU A 83 38.02 26.50 -18.21
CA LEU A 83 38.78 25.74 -19.21
C LEU A 83 39.89 26.58 -19.82
N LYS A 84 39.68 27.90 -20.11
CA LYS A 84 40.73 28.80 -20.54
C LYS A 84 41.86 28.86 -19.49
N ALA A 85 41.53 29.08 -18.20
CA ALA A 85 42.49 29.15 -17.14
C ALA A 85 43.29 27.81 -17.00
N LYS A 86 42.60 26.67 -17.07
CA LYS A 86 43.25 25.37 -17.10
C LYS A 86 44.23 25.20 -18.25
N ASN A 87 43.80 25.54 -19.47
CA ASN A 87 44.65 25.40 -20.69
C ASN A 87 45.84 26.32 -20.68
N GLN A 88 45.85 27.33 -19.82
CA GLN A 88 46.95 28.28 -19.58
C GLN A 88 47.86 27.88 -18.41
N GLY A 89 47.72 26.65 -17.91
CA GLY A 89 48.61 26.08 -16.91
C GLY A 89 48.10 26.13 -15.46
N ARG A 90 46.88 26.58 -15.20
CA ARG A 90 46.29 26.52 -13.87
C ARG A 90 45.57 25.19 -13.66
N GLU A 91 46.34 24.16 -13.35
CA GLU A 91 45.84 22.79 -13.17
C GLU A 91 45.81 22.37 -11.69
N ASP A 92 45.30 23.22 -10.82
CA ASP A 92 45.13 22.89 -9.40
C ASP A 92 43.76 22.27 -9.10
N ALA A 93 43.63 21.67 -7.90
CA ALA A 93 42.40 21.01 -7.46
C ALA A 93 41.19 21.96 -7.44
N TRP A 94 41.43 23.26 -7.12
CA TRP A 94 40.37 24.25 -7.06
C TRP A 94 39.74 24.52 -8.44
N ILE A 95 40.56 24.66 -9.51
CA ILE A 95 40.05 24.82 -10.88
C ILE A 95 39.18 23.66 -11.32
N TYR A 96 39.60 22.43 -11.03
CA TYR A 96 38.81 21.25 -11.37
C TYR A 96 37.52 21.17 -10.55
N ALA A 97 37.53 21.55 -9.27
CA ALA A 97 36.33 21.64 -8.47
C ALA A 97 35.33 22.68 -9.03
N GLN A 98 35.82 23.85 -9.44
CA GLN A 98 34.99 24.90 -10.05
C GLN A 98 34.42 24.46 -11.41
N LEU A 99 35.21 23.77 -12.22
CA LEU A 99 34.72 23.16 -13.47
C LEU A 99 33.63 22.13 -13.17
N GLY A 100 33.84 21.25 -12.20
CA GLY A 100 32.84 20.28 -11.76
C GLY A 100 31.55 20.95 -11.34
N TRP A 101 31.63 21.99 -10.49
CA TRP A 101 30.49 22.78 -10.03
C TRP A 101 29.74 23.44 -11.19
N SER A 102 30.47 24.05 -12.13
CA SER A 102 29.88 24.71 -13.29
C SER A 102 29.16 23.69 -14.18
N TYR A 103 29.79 22.56 -14.50
CA TYR A 103 29.19 21.51 -15.30
C TYR A 103 27.99 20.87 -14.62
N ARG A 104 28.06 20.59 -13.31
CA ARG A 104 26.97 20.02 -12.57
C ARG A 104 25.71 20.91 -12.59
N ASN A 105 25.89 22.21 -12.36
CA ASN A 105 24.79 23.17 -12.44
C ASN A 105 24.27 23.43 -13.86
N ALA A 106 25.08 23.11 -14.88
CA ALA A 106 24.67 23.08 -16.30
C ALA A 106 24.09 21.69 -16.69
N GLU A 107 23.82 20.79 -15.72
CA GLU A 107 23.30 19.43 -15.92
C GLU A 107 24.20 18.52 -16.79
N LYS A 108 25.48 18.86 -16.93
CA LYS A 108 26.49 18.07 -17.63
C LYS A 108 27.22 17.16 -16.68
N TYR A 109 26.48 16.15 -16.18
CA TYR A 109 26.94 15.31 -15.05
C TYR A 109 28.15 14.46 -15.36
N LYS A 110 28.38 14.05 -16.63
CA LYS A 110 29.57 13.28 -17.03
C LYS A 110 30.82 14.13 -16.92
N GLU A 111 30.80 15.33 -17.52
CA GLU A 111 31.88 16.29 -17.50
C GLU A 111 32.16 16.79 -16.08
N ALA A 112 31.10 16.98 -15.28
CA ALA A 112 31.23 17.34 -13.87
C ALA A 112 31.94 16.26 -13.08
N LEU A 113 31.56 14.98 -13.27
CA LEU A 113 32.18 13.84 -12.62
C LEU A 113 33.68 13.73 -12.95
N GLU A 114 34.05 13.86 -14.23
CA GLU A 114 35.45 13.83 -14.66
C GLU A 114 36.28 14.96 -13.99
N ALA A 115 35.70 16.14 -13.90
CA ALA A 115 36.35 17.29 -13.27
C ALA A 115 36.52 17.08 -11.76
N TYR A 116 35.48 16.65 -11.04
CA TYR A 116 35.57 16.38 -9.62
C TYR A 116 36.53 15.21 -9.26
N LEU A 117 36.53 14.14 -10.04
CA LEU A 117 37.48 13.03 -9.85
C LEU A 117 38.92 13.52 -10.05
N LYS A 118 39.15 14.46 -10.98
CA LYS A 118 40.47 15.06 -11.17
C LYS A 118 40.86 15.97 -9.99
N ALA A 119 39.92 16.77 -9.48
CA ALA A 119 40.12 17.53 -8.24
C ALA A 119 40.53 16.63 -7.06
N GLN A 120 39.84 15.52 -6.90
CA GLN A 120 40.14 14.52 -5.87
C GLN A 120 41.54 13.92 -6.02
N GLN A 121 41.96 13.59 -7.25
CA GLN A 121 43.31 13.10 -7.55
C GLN A 121 44.40 14.12 -7.20
N LEU A 122 44.10 15.41 -7.31
CA LEU A 122 44.97 16.52 -7.00
C LEU A 122 44.95 16.90 -5.51
N GLY A 123 44.27 16.12 -4.68
CA GLY A 123 44.28 16.27 -3.23
C GLY A 123 43.05 16.89 -2.60
N ASP A 124 42.03 17.24 -3.38
CA ASP A 124 40.75 17.70 -2.84
C ASP A 124 39.94 16.48 -2.35
N LYS A 125 40.06 16.17 -1.05
CA LYS A 125 39.39 15.03 -0.39
C LYS A 125 38.33 15.44 0.62
N VAL A 126 37.84 16.67 0.55
CA VAL A 126 36.84 17.17 1.50
C VAL A 126 35.48 16.49 1.28
N ALA A 127 34.68 16.45 2.33
CA ALA A 127 33.34 15.85 2.30
C ALA A 127 32.46 16.46 1.19
N TRP A 128 32.63 17.76 0.92
CA TRP A 128 31.87 18.44 -0.13
C TRP A 128 32.15 17.86 -1.54
N THR A 129 33.42 17.69 -1.92
CA THR A 129 33.80 17.12 -3.23
C THR A 129 33.31 15.68 -3.38
N ASN A 130 33.39 14.88 -2.30
CA ASN A 130 32.84 13.53 -2.28
C ASN A 130 31.30 13.55 -2.48
N ALA A 131 30.60 14.50 -1.86
CA ALA A 131 29.16 14.66 -2.01
C ALA A 131 28.78 15.01 -3.47
N GLU A 132 29.51 15.90 -4.10
CA GLU A 132 29.30 16.29 -5.51
C GLU A 132 29.57 15.13 -6.47
N ILE A 133 30.62 14.34 -6.23
CA ILE A 133 30.87 13.10 -6.97
C ILE A 133 29.72 12.10 -6.80
N GLY A 134 29.28 11.90 -5.56
CA GLY A 134 28.14 11.04 -5.25
C GLY A 134 26.87 11.49 -5.97
N MET A 135 26.60 12.80 -5.97
CA MET A 135 25.46 13.38 -6.69
C MET A 135 25.58 13.15 -8.20
N CYS A 136 26.75 13.39 -8.80
CA CYS A 136 26.95 13.15 -10.23
C CYS A 136 26.70 11.67 -10.60
N TYR A 137 27.20 10.74 -9.80
CA TYR A 137 26.92 9.32 -10.02
C TYR A 137 25.42 9.01 -9.89
N LYS A 138 24.73 9.58 -8.91
CA LYS A 138 23.29 9.42 -8.72
C LYS A 138 22.51 9.89 -9.94
N GLU A 139 22.78 11.10 -10.44
CA GLU A 139 22.11 11.66 -11.61
C GLU A 139 22.42 10.87 -12.90
N LEU A 140 23.54 10.18 -12.95
CA LEU A 140 23.90 9.24 -14.03
C LEU A 140 23.29 7.84 -13.85
N GLY A 141 22.48 7.62 -12.83
CA GLY A 141 21.88 6.32 -12.52
C GLY A 141 22.85 5.27 -11.98
N LYS A 142 24.06 5.66 -11.58
CA LYS A 142 25.10 4.78 -11.03
C LYS A 142 25.04 4.77 -9.51
N TYR A 143 23.97 4.15 -8.99
CA TYR A 143 23.61 4.22 -7.57
C TYR A 143 24.63 3.58 -6.63
N GLU A 144 25.23 2.44 -7.01
CA GLU A 144 26.23 1.77 -6.20
C GLU A 144 27.51 2.60 -6.04
N GLU A 145 27.92 3.29 -7.10
CA GLU A 145 29.05 4.21 -7.04
C GLU A 145 28.74 5.43 -6.20
N ALA A 146 27.55 6.02 -6.37
CA ALA A 146 27.10 7.14 -5.55
C ALA A 146 27.09 6.79 -4.06
N LEU A 147 26.58 5.60 -3.71
CA LEU A 147 26.53 5.11 -2.33
C LEU A 147 27.91 5.05 -1.70
N LYS A 148 28.94 4.57 -2.43
CA LYS A 148 30.32 4.49 -1.92
C LYS A 148 30.82 5.86 -1.47
N TYR A 149 30.57 6.91 -2.27
CA TYR A 149 31.01 8.26 -1.93
C TYR A 149 30.26 8.85 -0.73
N TYR A 150 28.95 8.66 -0.64
CA TYR A 150 28.19 9.11 0.53
C TYR A 150 28.57 8.37 1.80
N LEU A 151 28.85 7.07 1.73
CA LEU A 151 29.34 6.28 2.88
C LEU A 151 30.75 6.72 3.34
N ILE A 152 31.63 7.13 2.41
CA ILE A 152 32.93 7.71 2.80
C ILE A 152 32.72 8.95 3.68
N ILE A 153 31.77 9.82 3.31
CA ILE A 153 31.49 11.05 4.07
C ILE A 153 30.96 10.72 5.47
N ILE A 154 30.03 9.80 5.58
CA ILE A 154 29.44 9.42 6.88
C ILE A 154 30.49 8.75 7.76
N ASN A 155 31.35 7.91 7.20
CA ASN A 155 32.37 7.17 7.95
C ASN A 155 33.61 8.01 8.31
N SER A 156 33.83 9.14 7.63
CA SER A 156 34.95 10.05 7.95
C SER A 156 34.76 10.79 9.28
N GLY A 157 33.52 10.96 9.74
CA GLY A 157 33.18 11.77 10.91
C GLY A 157 33.25 13.27 10.68
N GLU A 158 33.59 13.75 9.48
CA GLU A 158 33.70 15.19 9.16
C GLU A 158 32.39 15.96 9.40
N LEU A 159 31.25 15.29 9.32
CA LEU A 159 29.93 15.90 9.51
C LEU A 159 29.34 15.69 10.89
N ASP A 160 30.09 15.15 11.87
CA ASP A 160 29.53 14.84 13.19
C ASP A 160 29.04 16.08 13.94
N ASN A 161 29.63 17.24 13.69
CA ASN A 161 29.23 18.50 14.26
C ASN A 161 28.27 19.33 13.36
N ASP A 162 27.95 18.85 12.16
CA ASP A 162 27.03 19.51 11.23
C ASP A 162 25.81 18.60 10.98
N ILE A 163 24.87 18.65 11.92
CA ILE A 163 23.67 17.81 11.89
C ILE A 163 22.88 18.01 10.59
N TYR A 164 22.84 19.24 10.05
CA TYR A 164 22.10 19.53 8.85
C TYR A 164 22.68 18.82 7.62
N LYS A 165 23.99 18.96 7.39
CA LYS A 165 24.66 18.27 6.28
C LYS A 165 24.67 16.77 6.47
N LYS A 166 24.88 16.27 7.70
CA LYS A 166 24.81 14.85 8.02
C LYS A 166 23.45 14.26 7.67
N THR A 167 22.37 14.94 8.07
CA THR A 167 20.99 14.54 7.76
C THR A 167 20.74 14.51 6.26
N TRP A 168 21.26 15.49 5.52
CA TRP A 168 21.14 15.54 4.06
C TRP A 168 21.84 14.32 3.42
N VAL A 169 23.11 14.05 3.76
CA VAL A 169 23.85 12.90 3.21
C VAL A 169 23.17 11.58 3.52
N LEU A 170 22.67 11.41 4.77
CA LEU A 170 21.91 10.20 5.14
C LEU A 170 20.62 10.06 4.29
N SER A 171 19.96 11.17 3.98
CA SER A 171 18.77 11.18 3.12
C SER A 171 19.09 10.77 1.68
N GLU A 172 20.24 11.16 1.15
CA GLU A 172 20.73 10.72 -0.16
C GLU A 172 21.04 9.21 -0.17
N ILE A 173 21.65 8.69 0.90
CA ILE A 173 21.90 7.24 1.07
C ILE A 173 20.58 6.46 1.06
N VAL A 174 19.59 6.95 1.79
CA VAL A 174 18.26 6.35 1.81
C VAL A 174 17.65 6.31 0.42
N TYR A 175 17.65 7.46 -0.28
CA TYR A 175 17.14 7.55 -1.65
C TYR A 175 17.80 6.52 -2.57
N ILE A 176 19.11 6.36 -2.46
CA ILE A 176 19.86 5.38 -3.26
C ILE A 176 19.42 3.95 -2.92
N TYR A 177 19.36 3.59 -1.62
CA TYR A 177 18.94 2.25 -1.22
C TYR A 177 17.53 1.91 -1.70
N GLN A 178 16.61 2.88 -1.71
CA GLN A 178 15.28 2.69 -2.29
C GLN A 178 15.31 2.40 -3.79
N ASN A 179 16.17 3.13 -4.53
CA ASN A 179 16.29 2.95 -5.99
C ASN A 179 16.98 1.65 -6.42
N ILE A 180 17.69 0.98 -5.51
CA ILE A 180 18.30 -0.34 -5.74
C ILE A 180 17.56 -1.45 -5.00
N ASP A 181 16.30 -1.20 -4.60
CA ASP A 181 15.38 -2.12 -3.92
C ASP A 181 15.93 -2.74 -2.62
N LYS A 182 16.85 -2.05 -1.94
CA LYS A 182 17.41 -2.44 -0.63
C LYS A 182 16.65 -1.75 0.50
N HIS A 183 15.43 -2.22 0.72
CA HIS A 183 14.50 -1.56 1.65
C HIS A 183 14.89 -1.73 3.13
N GLU A 184 15.51 -2.86 3.53
CA GLU A 184 15.99 -3.06 4.90
C GLU A 184 17.08 -2.06 5.27
N GLU A 185 18.08 -1.91 4.40
CA GLU A 185 19.16 -0.95 4.60
C GLU A 185 18.62 0.49 4.58
N ALA A 186 17.66 0.80 3.68
CA ALA A 186 17.01 2.10 3.67
C ALA A 186 16.36 2.43 5.02
N ILE A 187 15.63 1.49 5.62
CA ILE A 187 14.99 1.66 6.93
C ILE A 187 16.02 1.92 8.04
N GLU A 188 17.17 1.23 8.02
CA GLU A 188 18.23 1.47 9.00
C GLU A 188 18.71 2.93 8.94
N TYR A 189 18.92 3.45 7.73
CA TYR A 189 19.35 4.84 7.54
C TYR A 189 18.23 5.85 7.82
N PHE A 190 16.97 5.53 7.54
CA PHE A 190 15.83 6.33 7.97
C PHE A 190 15.80 6.51 9.49
N LYS A 191 15.99 5.44 10.26
CA LYS A 191 16.04 5.50 11.72
C LYS A 191 17.19 6.41 12.21
N LYS A 192 18.34 6.42 11.51
CA LYS A 192 19.42 7.36 11.79
C LYS A 192 19.00 8.82 11.54
N VAL A 193 18.32 9.08 10.41
CA VAL A 193 17.78 10.42 10.07
C VAL A 193 16.76 10.89 11.11
N GLU A 194 15.84 10.01 11.51
CA GLU A 194 14.83 10.29 12.55
C GLU A 194 15.50 10.61 13.90
N SER A 195 16.55 9.87 14.28
CA SER A 195 17.28 10.07 15.52
C SER A 195 18.02 11.43 15.59
N LEU A 196 18.35 12.01 14.42
CA LEU A 196 18.91 13.36 14.32
C LEU A 196 17.85 14.47 14.40
N GLY A 197 16.58 14.10 14.60
CA GLY A 197 15.49 15.05 14.84
C GLY A 197 14.66 15.41 13.61
N ARG A 198 14.95 14.85 12.43
CA ARG A 198 14.10 15.05 11.24
C ARG A 198 12.82 14.23 11.40
N LYS A 199 11.66 14.91 11.37
CA LYS A 199 10.31 14.34 11.55
C LYS A 199 9.33 15.01 10.62
N ASP A 200 9.67 15.04 9.33
CA ASP A 200 8.83 15.63 8.30
C ASP A 200 8.06 14.57 7.48
N SER A 201 7.14 15.04 6.68
CA SER A 201 6.32 14.19 5.82
C SER A 201 7.15 13.38 4.82
N TRP A 202 8.25 13.95 4.31
CA TRP A 202 9.15 13.22 3.41
C TRP A 202 9.71 11.96 4.07
N LEU A 203 10.20 12.08 5.31
CA LEU A 203 10.74 10.95 6.07
C LEU A 203 9.70 9.84 6.25
N TYR A 204 8.49 10.22 6.70
CA TYR A 204 7.46 9.24 7.02
C TYR A 204 6.83 8.59 5.78
N ALA A 205 6.68 9.34 4.66
CA ALA A 205 6.21 8.80 3.40
C ALA A 205 7.17 7.75 2.83
N ASN A 206 8.47 8.05 2.86
CA ASN A 206 9.47 7.10 2.36
C ASN A 206 9.65 5.89 3.28
N MET A 207 9.61 6.08 4.60
CA MET A 207 9.60 4.98 5.55
C MET A 207 8.40 4.05 5.32
N PHE A 208 7.21 4.62 5.17
CA PHE A 208 6.00 3.88 4.85
C PHE A 208 6.16 3.05 3.57
N ASN A 209 6.70 3.64 2.49
CA ASN A 209 6.90 2.94 1.22
C ASN A 209 7.85 1.75 1.35
N CYS A 210 8.97 1.91 2.07
CA CYS A 210 9.90 0.80 2.31
C CYS A 210 9.26 -0.32 3.13
N LEU A 211 8.56 0.02 4.21
CA LEU A 211 7.89 -0.95 5.08
C LEU A 211 6.77 -1.71 4.35
N LYS A 212 6.04 -1.01 3.47
CA LYS A 212 5.03 -1.64 2.60
C LYS A 212 5.65 -2.62 1.63
N ALA A 213 6.78 -2.26 0.98
CA ALA A 213 7.51 -3.15 0.09
C ALA A 213 7.97 -4.43 0.79
N LEU A 214 8.38 -4.33 2.06
CA LEU A 214 8.78 -5.46 2.91
C LEU A 214 7.59 -6.20 3.55
N LYS A 215 6.35 -5.78 3.28
CA LYS A 215 5.13 -6.33 3.91
C LYS A 215 5.14 -6.26 5.44
N ASN A 216 5.86 -5.31 6.01
CA ASN A 216 5.82 -5.00 7.44
C ASN A 216 4.63 -4.08 7.73
N ASN A 217 3.42 -4.67 7.72
CA ASN A 217 2.16 -3.93 7.80
C ASN A 217 1.97 -3.23 9.15
N GLU A 218 2.58 -3.72 10.22
CA GLU A 218 2.48 -3.10 11.55
C GLU A 218 3.20 -1.75 11.61
N GLU A 219 4.49 -1.73 11.25
CA GLU A 219 5.25 -0.47 11.22
C GLU A 219 4.75 0.45 10.09
N ALA A 220 4.34 -0.09 8.93
CA ALA A 220 3.77 0.69 7.84
C ALA A 220 2.52 1.45 8.28
N LEU A 221 1.62 0.82 9.03
CA LEU A 221 0.44 1.49 9.60
C LEU A 221 0.84 2.63 10.56
N LYS A 222 1.83 2.40 11.42
CA LYS A 222 2.33 3.43 12.34
C LYS A 222 2.80 4.67 11.60
N TYR A 223 3.63 4.50 10.55
CA TYR A 223 4.18 5.63 9.81
C TYR A 223 3.15 6.30 8.89
N SER A 224 2.19 5.56 8.33
CA SER A 224 1.09 6.14 7.56
C SER A 224 0.15 6.99 8.43
N LEU A 225 -0.12 6.58 9.68
CA LEU A 225 -0.87 7.38 10.66
C LEU A 225 -0.11 8.64 11.09
N MET A 226 1.23 8.58 11.17
CA MET A 226 2.04 9.77 11.40
C MET A 226 1.99 10.71 10.20
N LEU A 227 1.99 10.17 8.98
CA LEU A 227 1.90 10.94 7.74
C LEU A 227 0.55 11.67 7.63
N GLU A 228 -0.56 11.02 8.01
CA GLU A 228 -1.91 11.64 8.02
C GLU A 228 -1.98 12.92 8.88
N ASN A 229 -1.13 13.08 9.89
CA ASN A 229 -1.13 14.28 10.76
C ASN A 229 -0.58 15.55 10.09
N PHE A 230 0.08 15.42 8.93
CA PHE A 230 0.53 16.60 8.16
C PHE A 230 -0.61 17.15 7.32
N GLU A 231 -0.79 18.49 7.31
CA GLU A 231 -1.89 19.15 6.61
C GLU A 231 -1.96 18.79 5.12
N GLU A 232 -0.80 18.56 4.47
CA GLU A 232 -0.69 18.17 3.06
C GLU A 232 -1.20 16.73 2.79
N PHE A 233 -1.21 15.84 3.82
CA PHE A 233 -1.62 14.43 3.71
C PHE A 233 -2.92 14.09 4.43
N LYS A 234 -3.46 15.01 5.22
CA LYS A 234 -4.66 14.81 6.05
C LYS A 234 -5.88 14.33 5.25
N ASN A 235 -6.00 14.81 4.02
CA ASN A 235 -7.07 14.47 3.10
C ASN A 235 -6.52 13.83 1.80
N ASP A 236 -5.30 13.32 1.84
CA ASP A 236 -4.71 12.65 0.70
C ASP A 236 -5.32 11.25 0.55
N ILE A 237 -6.02 11.04 -0.57
CA ILE A 237 -6.77 9.79 -0.83
C ILE A 237 -5.82 8.59 -0.86
N PHE A 238 -4.63 8.74 -1.42
CA PHE A 238 -3.66 7.66 -1.48
C PHE A 238 -3.23 7.23 -0.07
N VAL A 239 -2.94 8.17 0.82
CA VAL A 239 -2.57 7.87 2.22
C VAL A 239 -3.74 7.21 2.94
N LEU A 240 -4.95 7.80 2.86
CA LEU A 240 -6.14 7.28 3.53
C LEU A 240 -6.52 5.88 3.05
N SER A 241 -6.42 5.61 1.73
CA SER A 241 -6.69 4.29 1.15
C SER A 241 -5.68 3.24 1.60
N ASN A 242 -4.38 3.62 1.68
CA ASN A 242 -3.38 2.70 2.22
C ASN A 242 -3.60 2.38 3.70
N ILE A 243 -4.02 3.35 4.52
CA ILE A 243 -4.35 3.11 5.92
C ILE A 243 -5.56 2.16 6.03
N ALA A 244 -6.59 2.37 5.20
CA ALA A 244 -7.77 1.50 5.15
C ALA A 244 -7.37 0.05 4.81
N HIS A 245 -6.52 -0.13 3.79
CA HIS A 245 -6.02 -1.45 3.39
C HIS A 245 -5.17 -2.12 4.49
N LEU A 246 -4.33 -1.36 5.18
CA LEU A 246 -3.52 -1.90 6.30
C LEU A 246 -4.40 -2.34 7.48
N TYR A 247 -5.53 -1.66 7.74
CA TYR A 247 -6.51 -2.12 8.73
C TYR A 247 -7.26 -3.38 8.26
N GLU A 248 -7.53 -3.53 6.96
CA GLU A 248 -8.10 -4.74 6.38
C GLU A 248 -7.19 -5.95 6.61
N GLU A 249 -5.90 -5.83 6.29
CA GLU A 249 -4.89 -6.89 6.51
C GLU A 249 -4.81 -7.33 7.99
N ARG A 250 -5.15 -6.43 8.92
CA ARG A 250 -5.23 -6.71 10.35
C ARG A 250 -6.60 -7.18 10.81
N GLN A 251 -7.58 -7.28 9.90
CA GLN A 251 -8.98 -7.60 10.18
C GLN A 251 -9.64 -6.60 11.17
N GLU A 252 -9.12 -5.37 11.20
CA GLU A 252 -9.66 -4.29 12.03
C GLU A 252 -10.71 -3.48 11.26
N TYR A 253 -11.78 -4.14 10.83
CA TYR A 253 -12.80 -3.60 9.91
C TYR A 253 -13.50 -2.33 10.41
N ASN A 254 -13.67 -2.16 11.72
CA ASN A 254 -14.21 -0.91 12.27
C ASN A 254 -13.30 0.31 12.05
N ASN A 255 -11.98 0.10 12.09
CA ASN A 255 -11.02 1.15 11.78
C ASN A 255 -10.94 1.38 10.27
N GLN A 256 -10.94 0.33 9.46
CA GLN A 256 -11.02 0.42 8.00
C GLN A 256 -12.23 1.27 7.55
N LEU A 257 -13.41 0.99 8.11
CA LEU A 257 -14.64 1.71 7.79
C LEU A 257 -14.53 3.22 8.04
N LYS A 258 -13.92 3.66 9.14
CA LYS A 258 -13.68 5.07 9.42
C LYS A 258 -12.93 5.78 8.29
N TYR A 259 -11.97 5.08 7.67
CA TYR A 259 -11.20 5.64 6.56
C TYR A 259 -11.99 5.66 5.26
N PHE A 260 -12.81 4.67 4.96
CA PHE A 260 -13.76 4.73 3.85
C PHE A 260 -14.74 5.90 4.00
N GLU A 261 -15.28 6.12 5.21
CA GLU A 261 -16.14 7.26 5.50
C GLU A 261 -15.43 8.63 5.37
N LYS A 262 -14.13 8.70 5.69
CA LYS A 262 -13.32 9.90 5.45
C LYS A 262 -13.14 10.15 3.94
N ILE A 263 -12.76 9.12 3.18
CA ILE A 263 -12.54 9.22 1.73
C ILE A 263 -13.83 9.64 1.02
N GLU A 264 -14.98 9.04 1.37
CA GLU A 264 -16.28 9.36 0.75
C GLU A 264 -16.71 10.82 0.96
N LYS A 265 -16.23 11.49 2.02
CA LYS A 265 -16.48 12.92 2.26
C LYS A 265 -15.61 13.84 1.39
N ILE A 266 -14.52 13.33 0.85
CA ILE A 266 -13.53 14.09 0.08
C ILE A 266 -13.80 13.97 -1.41
N VAL A 267 -14.14 12.77 -1.87
CA VAL A 267 -14.29 12.44 -3.28
C VAL A 267 -15.47 11.49 -3.51
N VAL A 268 -16.06 11.57 -4.70
CA VAL A 268 -16.95 10.51 -5.18
C VAL A 268 -16.08 9.30 -5.50
N GLY A 269 -16.37 8.18 -4.86
CA GLY A 269 -15.62 6.93 -5.06
C GLY A 269 -15.79 6.39 -6.47
N ASP A 270 -14.82 5.65 -6.92
CA ASP A 270 -14.93 4.82 -8.12
C ASP A 270 -15.61 3.47 -7.81
N TYR A 271 -15.75 2.67 -8.84
CA TYR A 271 -16.36 1.34 -8.75
C TYR A 271 -15.68 0.45 -7.69
N GLN A 272 -14.35 0.38 -7.69
CA GLN A 272 -13.62 -0.47 -6.75
C GLN A 272 -13.74 0.03 -5.30
N PHE A 273 -13.66 1.34 -5.10
CA PHE A 273 -13.85 1.94 -3.78
C PHE A 273 -15.19 1.55 -3.14
N TYR A 274 -16.29 1.63 -3.91
CA TYR A 274 -17.59 1.26 -3.38
C TYR A 274 -17.71 -0.23 -3.09
N LEU A 275 -17.06 -1.09 -3.88
CA LEU A 275 -17.02 -2.54 -3.61
C LEU A 275 -16.24 -2.86 -2.32
N ASP A 276 -15.06 -2.27 -2.14
CA ASP A 276 -14.25 -2.48 -0.95
C ASP A 276 -14.96 -1.96 0.31
N HIS A 277 -15.64 -0.80 0.19
CA HIS A 277 -16.45 -0.24 1.27
C HIS A 277 -17.63 -1.17 1.61
N ALA A 278 -18.34 -1.68 0.60
CA ALA A 278 -19.44 -2.63 0.79
C ALA A 278 -18.95 -3.94 1.44
N TYR A 279 -17.81 -4.47 0.98
CA TYR A 279 -17.22 -5.67 1.54
C TYR A 279 -16.84 -5.50 3.04
N CYS A 280 -16.25 -4.36 3.39
CA CYS A 280 -16.00 -4.02 4.78
C CYS A 280 -17.29 -4.01 5.63
N LEU A 281 -18.37 -3.42 5.11
CA LEU A 281 -19.66 -3.39 5.79
C LEU A 281 -20.30 -4.79 5.91
N ILE A 282 -20.14 -5.64 4.90
CA ILE A 282 -20.57 -7.05 4.93
C ILE A 282 -19.84 -7.81 6.05
N LEU A 283 -18.52 -7.65 6.17
CA LEU A 283 -17.73 -8.29 7.22
C LEU A 283 -18.11 -7.81 8.63
N LEU A 284 -18.64 -6.60 8.74
CA LEU A 284 -19.19 -6.04 9.99
C LEU A 284 -20.66 -6.41 10.23
N GLY A 285 -21.31 -7.16 9.33
CA GLY A 285 -22.73 -7.51 9.41
C GLY A 285 -23.69 -6.34 9.16
N ARG A 286 -23.20 -5.21 8.60
CA ARG A 286 -23.99 -3.98 8.31
C ARG A 286 -24.60 -4.07 6.90
N TYR A 287 -25.40 -5.11 6.66
CA TYR A 287 -25.90 -5.47 5.32
C TYR A 287 -26.71 -4.37 4.63
N THR A 288 -27.57 -3.66 5.36
CA THR A 288 -28.38 -2.57 4.79
C THR A 288 -27.50 -1.44 4.23
N GLU A 289 -26.43 -1.10 4.92
CA GLU A 289 -25.50 -0.07 4.47
C GLU A 289 -24.60 -0.58 3.34
N ALA A 290 -24.24 -1.85 3.37
CA ALA A 290 -23.51 -2.51 2.28
C ALA A 290 -24.29 -2.46 0.98
N ILE A 291 -25.60 -2.76 0.99
CA ILE A 291 -26.49 -2.66 -0.17
C ILE A 291 -26.37 -1.28 -0.84
N ALA A 292 -26.46 -0.20 -0.06
CA ALA A 292 -26.35 1.15 -0.62
C ALA A 292 -25.00 1.43 -1.29
N LYS A 293 -23.92 0.80 -0.84
CA LYS A 293 -22.60 0.92 -1.49
C LYS A 293 -22.49 0.07 -2.74
N VAL A 294 -23.03 -1.14 -2.72
CA VAL A 294 -23.07 -2.01 -3.90
C VAL A 294 -23.92 -1.40 -5.00
N GLU A 295 -25.06 -0.77 -4.66
CA GLU A 295 -25.89 -0.06 -5.63
C GLU A 295 -25.13 1.08 -6.31
N LYS A 296 -24.35 1.89 -5.55
CA LYS A 296 -23.47 2.91 -6.13
C LYS A 296 -22.40 2.32 -7.06
N ALA A 297 -21.84 1.17 -6.72
CA ALA A 297 -20.91 0.50 -7.62
C ALA A 297 -21.58 0.06 -8.93
N LEU A 298 -22.79 -0.49 -8.85
CA LEU A 298 -23.58 -0.91 -10.01
C LEU A 298 -24.04 0.25 -10.91
N GLU A 299 -24.25 1.45 -10.35
CA GLU A 299 -24.50 2.66 -11.15
C GLU A 299 -23.29 3.04 -12.02
N LEU A 300 -22.08 2.70 -11.58
CA LEU A 300 -20.84 2.98 -12.31
C LEU A 300 -20.47 1.88 -13.31
N HIS A 301 -20.67 0.63 -12.92
CA HIS A 301 -20.41 -0.52 -13.77
C HIS A 301 -21.23 -1.73 -13.36
N GLU A 302 -21.96 -2.32 -14.32
CA GLU A 302 -22.72 -3.54 -14.08
C GLU A 302 -21.82 -4.77 -14.24
N ASP A 303 -21.69 -5.56 -13.16
CA ASP A 303 -20.89 -6.78 -13.12
C ASP A 303 -21.58 -7.84 -12.24
N ILE A 304 -21.23 -9.10 -12.47
CA ILE A 304 -21.77 -10.25 -11.73
C ILE A 304 -21.41 -10.19 -10.24
N TYR A 305 -20.19 -9.74 -9.91
CA TYR A 305 -19.69 -9.75 -8.55
C TYR A 305 -20.53 -8.87 -7.60
N PRO A 306 -20.77 -7.58 -7.86
CA PRO A 306 -21.64 -6.76 -7.00
C PRO A 306 -23.08 -7.26 -6.96
N ILE A 307 -23.63 -7.83 -8.04
CA ILE A 307 -24.96 -8.43 -8.03
C ILE A 307 -25.01 -9.61 -7.04
N SER A 308 -23.98 -10.43 -7.00
CA SER A 308 -23.88 -11.51 -6.02
C SER A 308 -23.72 -11.03 -4.57
N GLN A 309 -23.06 -9.88 -4.36
CA GLN A 309 -23.00 -9.25 -3.04
C GLN A 309 -24.37 -8.73 -2.58
N LEU A 310 -25.20 -8.14 -3.49
CA LEU A 310 -26.57 -7.77 -3.19
C LEU A 310 -27.39 -8.96 -2.74
N ALA A 311 -27.34 -10.06 -3.53
CA ALA A 311 -28.04 -11.29 -3.20
C ALA A 311 -27.63 -11.79 -1.81
N PHE A 312 -26.34 -11.81 -1.50
CA PHE A 312 -25.80 -12.20 -0.19
C PHE A 312 -26.30 -11.29 0.94
N CYS A 313 -26.31 -9.96 0.73
CA CYS A 313 -26.81 -9.03 1.74
C CYS A 313 -28.31 -9.24 2.01
N TYR A 314 -29.14 -9.35 0.98
CA TYR A 314 -30.56 -9.61 1.16
C TYR A 314 -30.84 -10.95 1.82
N ARG A 315 -30.08 -11.99 1.49
CA ARG A 315 -30.15 -13.29 2.15
C ARG A 315 -29.87 -13.19 3.66
N ASN A 316 -28.86 -12.41 4.05
CA ASN A 316 -28.54 -12.22 5.47
C ASN A 316 -29.53 -11.30 6.22
N LEU A 317 -30.32 -10.51 5.50
CA LEU A 317 -31.46 -9.76 6.02
C LEU A 317 -32.76 -10.57 6.01
N GLU A 318 -32.72 -11.85 5.61
CA GLU A 318 -33.88 -12.74 5.46
C GLU A 318 -34.94 -12.21 4.46
N GLU A 319 -34.52 -11.31 3.53
CA GLU A 319 -35.35 -10.83 2.42
C GLU A 319 -35.25 -11.80 1.24
N TRP A 320 -35.83 -12.99 1.42
CA TRP A 320 -35.63 -14.16 0.57
C TRP A 320 -36.05 -13.95 -0.90
N GLU A 321 -37.14 -13.23 -1.17
CA GLU A 321 -37.61 -12.92 -2.50
C GLU A 321 -36.60 -12.07 -3.28
N LYS A 322 -36.05 -11.04 -2.63
CA LYS A 322 -35.03 -10.20 -3.26
C LYS A 322 -33.71 -10.94 -3.44
N ALA A 323 -33.29 -11.71 -2.42
CA ALA A 323 -32.11 -12.54 -2.52
C ALA A 323 -32.19 -13.49 -3.71
N LEU A 324 -33.31 -14.19 -3.84
CA LEU A 324 -33.61 -15.10 -4.97
C LEU A 324 -33.55 -14.36 -6.31
N GLN A 325 -34.20 -13.20 -6.43
CA GLN A 325 -34.18 -12.41 -7.65
C GLN A 325 -32.77 -12.08 -8.11
N TYR A 326 -31.88 -11.65 -7.19
CA TYR A 326 -30.51 -11.32 -7.52
C TYR A 326 -29.64 -12.56 -7.79
N TYR A 327 -29.82 -13.68 -7.07
CA TYR A 327 -29.12 -14.92 -7.39
C TYR A 327 -29.51 -15.48 -8.76
N LEU A 328 -30.79 -15.46 -9.12
CA LEU A 328 -31.25 -15.85 -10.45
C LEU A 328 -30.69 -14.91 -11.54
N LYS A 329 -30.53 -13.62 -11.24
CA LYS A 329 -29.84 -12.70 -12.17
C LYS A 329 -28.37 -13.09 -12.34
N VAL A 330 -27.67 -13.47 -11.28
CA VAL A 330 -26.28 -13.99 -11.33
C VAL A 330 -26.20 -15.25 -12.18
N GLU A 331 -27.14 -16.21 -12.01
CA GLU A 331 -27.24 -17.41 -12.81
C GLU A 331 -27.45 -17.07 -14.29
N SER A 332 -28.39 -16.17 -14.61
CA SER A 332 -28.70 -15.76 -15.98
C SER A 332 -27.52 -15.05 -16.68
N LEU A 333 -26.58 -14.49 -15.93
CA LEU A 333 -25.35 -13.87 -16.43
C LEU A 333 -24.21 -14.89 -16.62
N GLY A 334 -24.50 -16.19 -16.45
CA GLY A 334 -23.60 -17.30 -16.76
C GLY A 334 -22.75 -17.80 -15.58
N ARG A 335 -23.06 -17.40 -14.35
CA ARG A 335 -22.42 -17.95 -13.15
C ARG A 335 -23.33 -19.00 -12.50
N GLU A 336 -23.10 -20.26 -12.85
CA GLU A 336 -23.89 -21.44 -12.40
C GLU A 336 -23.05 -22.38 -11.55
N ASP A 337 -22.12 -21.86 -10.73
CA ASP A 337 -21.34 -22.71 -9.85
C ASP A 337 -22.18 -23.32 -8.70
N ALA A 338 -21.62 -24.34 -8.06
CA ALA A 338 -22.32 -25.05 -7.01
C ALA A 338 -22.71 -24.14 -5.82
N TRP A 339 -21.92 -23.09 -5.54
CA TRP A 339 -22.26 -22.13 -4.47
C TRP A 339 -23.53 -21.33 -4.83
N ILE A 340 -23.66 -20.85 -6.07
CA ILE A 340 -24.87 -20.14 -6.53
C ILE A 340 -26.09 -21.05 -6.42
N ASN A 341 -25.96 -22.31 -6.87
CA ASN A 341 -27.06 -23.28 -6.76
C ASN A 341 -27.45 -23.57 -5.29
N LEU A 342 -26.49 -23.61 -4.37
CA LEU A 342 -26.78 -23.72 -2.93
C LEU A 342 -27.60 -22.53 -2.41
N GLU A 343 -27.21 -21.33 -2.76
CA GLU A 343 -27.87 -20.11 -2.30
C GLU A 343 -29.28 -19.96 -2.91
N ILE A 344 -29.46 -20.31 -4.19
CA ILE A 344 -30.78 -20.34 -4.83
C ILE A 344 -31.65 -21.41 -4.17
N GLY A 345 -31.10 -22.61 -3.96
CA GLY A 345 -31.80 -23.69 -3.28
C GLY A 345 -32.25 -23.31 -1.85
N LEU A 346 -31.39 -22.61 -1.11
CA LEU A 346 -31.73 -22.07 0.21
C LEU A 346 -32.88 -21.06 0.12
N CYS A 347 -32.81 -20.11 -0.81
CA CYS A 347 -33.89 -19.13 -0.97
C CYS A 347 -35.23 -19.77 -1.29
N TYR A 348 -35.27 -20.73 -2.23
CA TYR A 348 -36.48 -21.47 -2.53
C TYR A 348 -37.00 -22.28 -1.32
N LYS A 349 -36.13 -22.89 -0.53
CA LYS A 349 -36.51 -23.60 0.70
C LYS A 349 -37.20 -22.68 1.69
N GLU A 350 -36.62 -21.51 1.95
CA GLU A 350 -37.18 -20.54 2.89
C GLU A 350 -38.51 -19.92 2.38
N LEU A 351 -38.69 -19.87 1.05
CA LEU A 351 -39.94 -19.51 0.38
C LEU A 351 -40.92 -20.69 0.25
N LEU A 352 -40.62 -21.87 0.80
CA LEU A 352 -41.42 -23.08 0.80
C LEU A 352 -41.68 -23.68 -0.60
N ASP A 353 -40.88 -23.31 -1.62
CA ASP A 353 -40.88 -23.96 -2.95
C ASP A 353 -39.88 -25.11 -2.95
N PHE A 354 -40.29 -26.23 -2.35
CA PHE A 354 -39.39 -27.34 -2.09
C PHE A 354 -38.96 -28.09 -3.36
N GLU A 355 -39.77 -28.10 -4.41
CA GLU A 355 -39.44 -28.72 -5.69
C GLU A 355 -38.26 -27.99 -6.36
N LYS A 356 -38.33 -26.66 -6.46
CA LYS A 356 -37.25 -25.88 -7.05
C LYS A 356 -36.01 -25.87 -6.13
N SER A 357 -36.21 -25.82 -4.82
CA SER A 357 -35.10 -25.96 -3.86
C SER A 357 -34.33 -27.25 -4.11
N LEU A 358 -35.02 -28.36 -4.25
CA LEU A 358 -34.42 -29.67 -4.52
C LEU A 358 -33.65 -29.70 -5.83
N ASP A 359 -34.20 -29.12 -6.91
CA ASP A 359 -33.53 -29.05 -8.21
C ASP A 359 -32.18 -28.36 -8.11
N HIS A 360 -32.12 -27.19 -7.46
CA HIS A 360 -30.88 -26.45 -7.29
C HIS A 360 -29.90 -27.14 -6.33
N TYR A 361 -30.37 -27.74 -5.25
CA TYR A 361 -29.50 -28.51 -4.35
C TYR A 361 -28.90 -29.75 -5.05
N LEU A 362 -29.65 -30.41 -5.92
CA LEU A 362 -29.14 -31.53 -6.70
C LEU A 362 -28.09 -31.07 -7.73
N LYS A 363 -28.28 -29.92 -8.39
CA LYS A 363 -27.24 -29.32 -9.24
C LYS A 363 -25.97 -29.03 -8.44
N ALA A 364 -26.10 -28.48 -7.23
CA ALA A 364 -24.94 -28.24 -6.37
C ALA A 364 -24.25 -29.55 -5.94
N TYR A 365 -25.03 -30.62 -5.72
CA TYR A 365 -24.51 -31.94 -5.35
C TYR A 365 -23.70 -32.62 -6.47
N GLU A 366 -23.87 -32.25 -7.75
CA GLU A 366 -23.08 -32.78 -8.87
C GLU A 366 -21.61 -32.33 -8.79
N ASP A 367 -21.30 -31.24 -8.08
CA ASP A 367 -19.93 -30.77 -7.87
C ASP A 367 -19.14 -31.68 -6.92
N GLU A 368 -17.90 -32.03 -7.30
CA GLU A 368 -17.06 -32.96 -6.53
C GLU A 368 -16.74 -32.45 -5.10
N ILE A 369 -16.72 -31.13 -4.87
CA ILE A 369 -16.48 -30.54 -3.55
C ILE A 369 -17.70 -30.74 -2.65
N TYR A 370 -18.92 -30.59 -3.21
CA TYR A 370 -20.17 -30.65 -2.45
C TYR A 370 -20.76 -32.06 -2.35
N LYS A 371 -20.29 -32.99 -3.16
CA LYS A 371 -20.73 -34.39 -3.19
C LYS A 371 -20.63 -35.13 -1.84
N TYR A 372 -19.72 -34.68 -0.98
CA TYR A 372 -19.51 -35.22 0.37
C TYR A 372 -19.87 -34.21 1.47
N ASN A 373 -20.53 -33.11 1.12
CA ASN A 373 -20.97 -32.13 2.10
C ASN A 373 -22.17 -32.64 2.88
N THR A 374 -21.95 -33.05 4.14
CA THR A 374 -22.98 -33.65 4.98
C THR A 374 -24.17 -32.73 5.24
N SER A 375 -23.96 -31.42 5.30
CA SER A 375 -25.05 -30.45 5.47
C SER A 375 -25.95 -30.39 4.23
N LEU A 376 -25.37 -30.32 3.02
CA LEU A 376 -26.16 -30.38 1.79
C LEU A 376 -26.93 -31.67 1.64
N LEU A 377 -26.26 -32.82 1.87
CA LEU A 377 -26.91 -34.13 1.79
C LEU A 377 -28.09 -34.24 2.74
N LEU A 378 -27.96 -33.68 3.95
CA LEU A 378 -29.03 -33.65 4.94
C LEU A 378 -30.20 -32.76 4.51
N GLU A 379 -29.91 -31.60 3.95
CA GLU A 379 -30.97 -30.70 3.42
C GLU A 379 -31.71 -31.33 2.25
N ILE A 380 -31.01 -31.97 1.29
CA ILE A 380 -31.63 -32.73 0.19
C ILE A 380 -32.56 -33.80 0.77
N ALA A 381 -32.08 -34.54 1.76
CA ALA A 381 -32.89 -35.61 2.38
C ALA A 381 -34.12 -35.07 3.16
N ARG A 382 -33.98 -33.94 3.84
CA ARG A 382 -35.10 -33.23 4.49
C ARG A 382 -36.17 -32.84 3.47
N ILE A 383 -35.76 -32.28 2.36
CA ILE A 383 -36.71 -31.89 1.31
C ILE A 383 -37.38 -33.12 0.68
N TYR A 384 -36.65 -34.21 0.43
CA TYR A 384 -37.26 -35.46 -0.01
C TYR A 384 -38.29 -36.00 1.00
N ASN A 385 -38.01 -35.91 2.31
CA ASN A 385 -38.99 -36.27 3.37
C ASN A 385 -40.24 -35.37 3.31
N ILE A 386 -40.08 -34.07 3.09
CA ILE A 386 -41.20 -33.11 2.98
C ILE A 386 -42.05 -33.41 1.72
N LEU A 387 -41.42 -33.82 0.63
CA LEU A 387 -42.06 -34.20 -0.62
C LEU A 387 -42.55 -35.65 -0.67
N ASP A 388 -42.58 -36.33 0.46
CA ASP A 388 -43.01 -37.74 0.64
C ASP A 388 -42.19 -38.75 -0.20
N ASN A 389 -41.05 -38.37 -0.71
CA ASN A 389 -40.15 -39.26 -1.45
C ASN A 389 -39.16 -39.96 -0.48
N TYR A 390 -39.69 -40.75 0.39
CA TYR A 390 -38.94 -41.42 1.44
C TYR A 390 -37.86 -42.39 0.94
N THR A 391 -38.03 -42.93 -0.28
CA THR A 391 -37.03 -43.82 -0.91
C THR A 391 -35.71 -43.09 -1.19
N GLU A 392 -35.79 -41.94 -1.80
CA GLU A 392 -34.60 -41.12 -2.08
C GLU A 392 -34.06 -40.51 -0.78
N ALA A 393 -34.92 -39.98 0.09
CA ALA A 393 -34.52 -39.50 1.40
C ALA A 393 -33.67 -40.54 2.18
N PHE A 394 -34.12 -41.81 2.19
CA PHE A 394 -33.39 -42.89 2.89
C PHE A 394 -31.98 -43.11 2.29
N LYS A 395 -31.80 -43.03 0.98
CA LYS A 395 -30.48 -43.17 0.35
C LYS A 395 -29.52 -42.09 0.86
N PHE A 396 -29.96 -40.83 0.81
CA PHE A 396 -29.12 -39.72 1.26
C PHE A 396 -28.84 -39.78 2.76
N LEU A 397 -29.84 -40.06 3.58
CA LEU A 397 -29.72 -40.19 5.04
C LEU A 397 -28.78 -41.32 5.46
N THR A 398 -28.85 -42.46 4.78
CA THR A 398 -27.94 -43.58 5.04
C THR A 398 -26.50 -43.15 4.79
N ARG A 399 -26.25 -42.49 3.67
CA ARG A 399 -24.93 -41.98 3.34
C ARG A 399 -24.42 -40.95 4.36
N VAL A 400 -25.26 -40.00 4.78
CA VAL A 400 -24.91 -39.04 5.85
C VAL A 400 -24.61 -39.74 7.17
N SER A 401 -25.38 -40.76 7.51
CA SER A 401 -25.21 -41.52 8.79
C SER A 401 -23.88 -42.28 8.82
N GLU A 402 -23.39 -42.77 7.69
CA GLU A 402 -22.09 -43.41 7.56
C GLU A 402 -20.94 -42.41 7.78
N MET A 403 -21.12 -41.17 7.27
CA MET A 403 -20.14 -40.10 7.38
C MET A 403 -20.17 -39.42 8.76
N SER A 404 -21.36 -39.32 9.37
CA SER A 404 -21.59 -38.56 10.61
C SER A 404 -22.32 -39.41 11.65
N LYS A 405 -21.60 -40.36 12.30
CA LYS A 405 -22.14 -41.40 13.18
C LYS A 405 -22.88 -40.92 14.45
N LYS A 406 -22.75 -39.64 14.83
CA LYS A 406 -23.32 -39.09 16.07
C LYS A 406 -24.05 -37.76 15.81
N SER A 407 -24.88 -37.70 14.79
CA SER A 407 -25.72 -36.51 14.55
C SER A 407 -27.16 -36.79 14.98
N LYS A 408 -27.65 -36.00 15.93
CA LYS A 408 -29.05 -36.04 16.40
C LYS A 408 -30.00 -35.82 15.21
N ASP A 409 -29.73 -34.78 14.40
CA ASP A 409 -30.59 -34.39 13.28
C ASP A 409 -30.71 -35.51 12.24
N VAL A 410 -29.60 -36.20 11.95
CA VAL A 410 -29.63 -37.37 11.04
C VAL A 410 -30.50 -38.49 11.60
N CYS A 411 -30.40 -38.74 12.89
CA CYS A 411 -31.25 -39.78 13.52
C CYS A 411 -32.73 -39.40 13.47
N ILE A 412 -33.07 -38.13 13.72
CA ILE A 412 -34.46 -37.64 13.62
C ILE A 412 -34.99 -37.79 12.19
N GLU A 413 -34.24 -37.32 11.20
CA GLU A 413 -34.67 -37.35 9.80
C GLU A 413 -34.73 -38.78 9.25
N LEU A 414 -33.86 -39.72 9.69
CA LEU A 414 -33.97 -41.15 9.43
C LEU A 414 -35.23 -41.73 10.04
N GLY A 415 -35.52 -41.38 11.30
CA GLY A 415 -36.75 -41.81 11.96
C GLY A 415 -38.01 -41.38 11.23
N LYS A 416 -38.07 -40.09 10.80
CA LYS A 416 -39.18 -39.54 10.00
C LYS A 416 -39.33 -40.28 8.66
N CYS A 417 -38.20 -40.47 7.95
CA CYS A 417 -38.16 -41.20 6.70
C CYS A 417 -38.65 -42.64 6.84
N LEU A 418 -38.22 -43.34 7.89
CA LEU A 418 -38.61 -44.72 8.17
C LEU A 418 -40.10 -44.87 8.56
N ILE A 419 -40.68 -43.87 9.23
CA ILE A 419 -42.14 -43.78 9.42
C ILE A 419 -42.84 -43.72 8.07
N GLY A 420 -42.41 -42.86 7.17
CA GLY A 420 -42.97 -42.73 5.83
C GLY A 420 -42.86 -44.05 5.00
N LEU A 421 -41.80 -44.82 5.24
CA LEU A 421 -41.60 -46.15 4.62
C LEU A 421 -42.37 -47.28 5.35
N GLY A 422 -43.09 -47.00 6.45
CA GLY A 422 -43.77 -47.98 7.24
C GLY A 422 -42.85 -48.89 8.07
N ARG A 423 -41.58 -48.53 8.26
CA ARG A 423 -40.55 -49.29 8.98
C ARG A 423 -40.45 -48.80 10.45
N TYR A 424 -41.52 -48.98 11.20
CA TYR A 424 -41.69 -48.34 12.50
C TYR A 424 -40.69 -48.84 13.57
N GLU A 425 -40.31 -50.13 13.58
CA GLU A 425 -39.33 -50.67 14.52
C GLU A 425 -37.96 -49.97 14.32
N GLU A 426 -37.53 -49.80 13.08
CA GLU A 426 -36.27 -49.13 12.78
C GLU A 426 -36.35 -47.63 13.05
N ALA A 427 -37.53 -47.01 12.87
CA ALA A 427 -37.76 -45.61 13.24
C ALA A 427 -37.59 -45.44 14.77
N ILE A 428 -38.12 -46.31 15.59
CA ILE A 428 -37.94 -46.31 17.05
C ILE A 428 -36.47 -46.35 17.42
N GLU A 429 -35.67 -47.23 16.79
CA GLU A 429 -34.24 -47.30 17.10
C GLU A 429 -33.54 -45.96 16.83
N ASN A 430 -33.87 -45.28 15.77
CA ASN A 430 -33.28 -44.00 15.41
C ASN A 430 -33.76 -42.89 16.33
N PHE A 431 -35.01 -42.81 16.71
CA PHE A 431 -35.50 -41.83 17.68
C PHE A 431 -34.95 -42.08 19.09
N LEU A 432 -34.74 -43.33 19.50
CA LEU A 432 -34.07 -43.63 20.77
C LEU A 432 -32.59 -43.16 20.76
N LYS A 433 -31.89 -43.32 19.63
CA LYS A 433 -30.52 -42.77 19.46
C LYS A 433 -30.54 -41.25 19.54
N ALA A 434 -31.47 -40.58 18.84
CA ALA A 434 -31.63 -39.13 18.87
C ALA A 434 -31.91 -38.64 20.29
N ARG A 435 -32.86 -39.26 20.97
CA ARG A 435 -33.23 -38.98 22.36
C ARG A 435 -32.05 -39.08 23.32
N LYS A 436 -31.25 -40.15 23.19
CA LYS A 436 -30.04 -40.31 23.98
C LYS A 436 -29.08 -39.16 23.78
N LEU A 437 -28.85 -38.76 22.52
CA LEU A 437 -27.98 -37.61 22.18
C LEU A 437 -28.54 -36.31 22.75
N SER A 438 -29.86 -36.09 22.73
CA SER A 438 -30.51 -34.94 23.37
C SER A 438 -30.26 -34.89 24.86
N LEU A 439 -30.39 -36.01 25.56
CA LEU A 439 -30.15 -36.09 27.00
C LEU A 439 -28.68 -35.87 27.38
N GLU A 440 -27.74 -36.38 26.58
CA GLU A 440 -26.29 -36.19 26.80
C GLU A 440 -25.89 -34.69 26.78
N VAL A 441 -26.61 -33.86 26.04
CA VAL A 441 -26.36 -32.40 25.92
C VAL A 441 -27.31 -31.56 26.77
N GLY A 442 -28.24 -32.18 27.51
CA GLY A 442 -29.23 -31.50 28.36
C GLY A 442 -30.37 -30.82 27.59
N ASN A 443 -30.62 -31.21 26.33
CA ASN A 443 -31.73 -30.71 25.52
C ASN A 443 -33.05 -31.39 25.83
N SER A 444 -34.16 -30.73 25.47
CA SER A 444 -35.50 -31.35 25.51
C SER A 444 -35.58 -32.55 24.57
N THR A 445 -36.32 -33.56 24.98
CA THR A 445 -36.60 -34.76 24.19
C THR A 445 -38.04 -34.82 23.66
N TYR A 446 -38.76 -33.71 23.69
CA TYR A 446 -40.17 -33.61 23.35
C TYR A 446 -40.47 -34.12 21.91
N GLU A 447 -39.69 -33.74 20.91
CA GLU A 447 -39.89 -34.17 19.52
C GLU A 447 -39.68 -35.68 19.37
N GLU A 448 -38.62 -36.21 19.95
CA GLU A 448 -38.31 -37.64 19.92
C GLU A 448 -39.35 -38.46 20.67
N ASP A 449 -39.79 -38.00 21.85
CA ASP A 449 -40.78 -38.66 22.66
C ASP A 449 -42.15 -38.70 21.94
N GLU A 450 -42.58 -37.62 21.27
CA GLU A 450 -43.79 -37.59 20.44
C GLU A 450 -43.73 -38.63 19.31
N LYS A 451 -42.64 -38.72 18.59
CA LYS A 451 -42.45 -39.65 17.46
C LYS A 451 -42.33 -41.10 17.95
N LEU A 452 -41.70 -41.35 19.11
CA LEU A 452 -41.66 -42.66 19.76
C LEU A 452 -43.04 -43.11 20.17
N ALA A 453 -43.83 -42.26 20.84
CA ALA A 453 -45.20 -42.55 21.19
C ALA A 453 -46.03 -42.93 19.96
N TYR A 454 -45.94 -42.15 18.89
CA TYR A 454 -46.63 -42.42 17.63
C TYR A 454 -46.25 -43.82 17.04
N CYS A 455 -44.98 -44.13 16.98
CA CYS A 455 -44.52 -45.41 16.41
C CYS A 455 -45.02 -46.60 17.26
N TYR A 456 -44.95 -46.52 18.61
CA TYR A 456 -45.43 -47.56 19.49
C TYR A 456 -46.96 -47.73 19.41
N GLU A 457 -47.73 -46.65 19.20
CA GLU A 457 -49.18 -46.75 18.98
C GLU A 457 -49.51 -47.51 17.70
N ILE A 458 -48.84 -47.23 16.60
CA ILE A 458 -49.05 -47.93 15.32
C ILE A 458 -48.73 -49.41 15.45
N LEU A 459 -47.69 -49.77 16.20
CA LEU A 459 -47.30 -51.14 16.45
C LEU A 459 -48.19 -51.85 17.53
N GLY A 460 -49.15 -51.14 18.14
CA GLY A 460 -50.09 -51.68 19.16
C GLY A 460 -49.47 -51.77 20.54
N ASP A 461 -48.28 -51.31 20.84
CA ASP A 461 -47.64 -51.28 22.15
C ASP A 461 -48.06 -50.00 22.94
N ASN A 462 -49.33 -50.05 23.39
CA ASN A 462 -49.94 -48.90 24.10
C ASN A 462 -49.28 -48.59 25.44
N GLU A 463 -48.65 -49.59 26.08
CA GLU A 463 -47.93 -49.36 27.37
C GLU A 463 -46.69 -48.49 27.13
N LYS A 464 -45.82 -48.82 26.17
CA LYS A 464 -44.64 -48.01 25.82
C LYS A 464 -45.05 -46.70 25.28
N ALA A 465 -46.11 -46.62 24.43
CA ALA A 465 -46.59 -45.33 23.93
C ALA A 465 -46.93 -44.35 25.06
N LYS A 466 -47.53 -44.82 26.21
CA LYS A 466 -47.79 -43.97 27.34
C LYS A 466 -46.55 -43.50 28.10
N GLU A 467 -45.42 -44.21 28.05
CA GLU A 467 -44.16 -43.77 28.67
C GLU A 467 -43.60 -42.50 28.02
N TYR A 468 -43.88 -42.32 26.73
CA TYR A 468 -43.39 -41.17 25.93
C TYR A 468 -44.43 -40.09 25.76
N LYS A 469 -45.70 -40.28 26.13
CA LYS A 469 -46.73 -39.24 26.17
C LYS A 469 -46.69 -38.51 27.52
N LYS A 470 -45.90 -37.46 27.60
CA LYS A 470 -45.85 -36.58 28.77
C LYS A 470 -46.48 -35.23 28.50
#